data_5a5e571d8e85f586a9508a6df4493e0e
#
_entry.id   5a5e571d8e85f586a9508a6df4493e0e
#
_cell.length_a   1.000
_cell.length_b   1.000
_cell.length_c   1.000
_cell.angle_alpha   90.00
_cell.angle_beta   90.00
_cell.angle_gamma   90.00
#
_symmetry.space_group_name_H-M   'P 1'
#
loop_
_entity.id
_entity.type
_entity.pdbx_description
1 polymer ?
#
loop_
_entity_poly.entity_id
_entity_poly.type
_entity_poly.pdbx_seq_one_letter_code
_entity_poly.pdbx_strand_id
1 'polypeptide(L)'
;MIMLNLKLISKILGSLLWIESSLLFVCLLVSLIYTSADILPFIWSILITAGAGTTFRLLGLHADNVLGRRDAYFVVTVSWILFSIFGTLPFMISGYIDSFTDAFFEAMSGFTTTGATIIDFPERLPKGLLFWRSLTQWIG
;
A
#
# COMPACT_ATOMS: atom_id res chain seq x y z
N MET A 1 -9.47 24.75 21.29
CA MET A 1 -9.68 23.91 20.08
C MET A 1 -8.40 23.13 19.85
N ILE A 2 -8.39 21.82 20.11
CA ILE A 2 -7.20 21.00 19.92
C ILE A 2 -7.10 20.72 18.41
N MET A 3 -6.17 21.42 17.77
CA MET A 3 -5.92 21.25 16.33
C MET A 3 -5.14 19.95 16.11
N LEU A 4 -5.51 19.19 15.07
CA LEU A 4 -4.77 18.01 14.63
C LEU A 4 -3.34 18.42 14.22
N ASN A 5 -2.36 17.65 14.66
CA ASN A 5 -0.97 17.85 14.25
C ASN A 5 -0.72 17.24 12.84
N LEU A 6 -1.24 17.95 11.82
CA LEU A 6 -1.18 17.48 10.43
C LEU A 6 0.24 17.20 9.93
N LYS A 7 1.25 17.92 10.44
CA LYS A 7 2.65 17.69 10.06
C LYS A 7 3.15 16.34 10.59
N LEU A 8 2.85 16.03 11.86
CA LEU A 8 3.23 14.75 12.44
C LEU A 8 2.48 13.59 11.78
N ILE A 9 1.19 13.78 11.51
CA ILE A 9 0.36 12.81 10.79
C ILE A 9 0.98 12.51 9.41
N SER A 10 1.29 13.56 8.63
CA SER A 10 1.98 13.39 7.33
C SER A 10 3.29 12.63 7.46
N LYS A 11 4.13 12.96 8.42
CA LYS A 11 5.42 12.27 8.64
C LYS A 11 5.23 10.78 8.89
N ILE A 12 4.25 10.42 9.72
CA ILE A 12 3.95 9.02 10.05
C ILE A 12 3.42 8.29 8.81
N LEU A 13 2.42 8.87 8.12
CA LEU A 13 1.85 8.28 6.90
C LEU A 13 2.91 8.10 5.81
N GLY A 14 3.80 9.07 5.63
CA GLY A 14 4.90 8.95 4.70
C GLY A 14 5.87 7.81 5.07
N SER A 15 6.13 7.59 6.35
CA SER A 15 6.95 6.47 6.81
C SER A 15 6.27 5.12 6.57
N LEU A 16 4.96 5.04 6.76
CA LEU A 16 4.16 3.85 6.48
C LEU A 16 4.15 3.52 4.98
N LEU A 17 4.03 4.51 4.09
CA LEU A 17 4.14 4.30 2.65
C LEU A 17 5.54 3.82 2.23
N TRP A 18 6.60 4.23 2.93
CA TRP A 18 7.93 3.69 2.70
C TRP A 18 8.03 2.21 3.09
N ILE A 19 7.37 1.81 4.17
CA ILE A 19 7.26 0.38 4.56
C ILE A 19 6.53 -0.39 3.47
N GLU A 20 5.38 0.10 3.00
CA GLU A 20 4.62 -0.51 1.90
C GLU A 20 5.45 -0.64 0.62
N SER A 21 6.19 0.42 0.25
CA SER A 21 7.10 0.37 -0.89
C SER A 21 8.19 -0.71 -0.73
N SER A 22 8.70 -0.91 0.48
CA SER A 22 9.66 -1.98 0.78
C SER A 22 9.06 -3.37 0.62
N LEU A 23 7.79 -3.54 0.99
CA LEU A 23 7.06 -4.80 0.80
C LEU A 23 6.78 -5.07 -0.69
N LEU A 24 6.43 -4.04 -1.45
CA LEU A 24 6.32 -4.14 -2.92
C LEU A 24 7.67 -4.53 -3.56
N PHE A 25 8.78 -4.03 -3.01
CA PHE A 25 10.11 -4.43 -3.46
C PHE A 25 10.39 -5.92 -3.22
N VAL A 26 9.95 -6.48 -2.11
CA VAL A 26 10.04 -7.93 -1.87
C VAL A 26 9.23 -8.70 -2.93
N CYS A 27 8.04 -8.22 -3.28
CA CYS A 27 7.22 -8.81 -4.35
C CYS A 27 7.92 -8.71 -5.72
N LEU A 28 8.62 -7.61 -6.00
CA LEU A 28 9.45 -7.48 -7.19
C LEU A 28 10.55 -8.54 -7.25
N LEU A 29 11.21 -8.84 -6.12
CA LEU A 29 12.22 -9.91 -6.07
C LEU A 29 11.60 -11.28 -6.39
N VAL A 30 10.43 -11.57 -5.87
CA VAL A 30 9.68 -12.79 -6.22
C VAL A 30 9.36 -12.82 -7.71
N SER A 31 8.87 -11.71 -8.26
CA SER A 31 8.57 -11.58 -9.68
C SER A 31 9.80 -11.81 -10.58
N LEU A 32 10.97 -11.31 -10.15
CA LEU A 32 12.25 -11.53 -10.85
C LEU A 32 12.69 -13.00 -10.79
N ILE A 33 12.59 -13.64 -9.63
CA ILE A 33 12.99 -15.06 -9.47
C ILE A 33 12.16 -15.97 -10.38
N TYR A 34 10.86 -15.70 -10.49
CA TYR A 34 9.95 -16.49 -11.34
C TYR A 34 9.87 -15.99 -12.79
N THR A 35 10.60 -14.93 -13.14
CA THR A 35 10.55 -14.28 -14.47
C THR A 35 9.12 -13.98 -14.89
N SER A 36 8.32 -13.46 -13.95
CA SER A 36 6.89 -13.19 -14.14
C SER A 36 6.66 -11.95 -14.99
N ALA A 37 5.48 -11.83 -15.60
CA ALA A 37 5.09 -10.69 -16.43
C ALA A 37 4.81 -9.39 -15.64
N ASP A 38 4.82 -9.46 -14.32
CA ASP A 38 4.45 -8.36 -13.40
C ASP A 38 5.63 -7.54 -12.86
N ILE A 39 6.84 -7.71 -13.42
CA ILE A 39 8.05 -6.97 -13.03
C ILE A 39 7.85 -5.46 -13.20
N LEU A 40 7.41 -5.02 -14.40
CA LEU A 40 7.20 -3.60 -14.69
C LEU A 40 6.11 -2.96 -13.81
N PRO A 41 4.94 -3.59 -13.62
CA PRO A 41 3.94 -3.14 -12.66
C PRO A 41 4.48 -2.89 -11.25
N PHE A 42 5.32 -3.78 -10.73
CA PHE A 42 5.93 -3.58 -9.41
C PHE A 42 6.92 -2.42 -9.37
N ILE A 43 7.74 -2.25 -10.41
CA ILE A 43 8.68 -1.11 -10.50
C ILE A 43 7.90 0.21 -10.42
N TRP A 44 6.86 0.38 -11.22
CA TRP A 44 6.05 1.58 -11.19
C TRP A 44 5.31 1.78 -9.88
N SER A 45 4.76 0.72 -9.31
CA SER A 45 4.09 0.78 -8.01
C SER A 45 5.05 1.24 -6.90
N ILE A 46 6.28 0.71 -6.87
CA ILE A 46 7.32 1.11 -5.93
C ILE A 46 7.67 2.59 -6.08
N LEU A 47 7.90 3.06 -7.32
CA LEU A 47 8.26 4.45 -7.59
C LEU A 47 7.17 5.42 -7.16
N ILE A 48 5.91 5.11 -7.47
CA ILE A 48 4.75 5.93 -7.10
C ILE A 48 4.58 5.96 -5.59
N THR A 49 4.62 4.80 -4.92
CA THR A 49 4.43 4.69 -3.47
C THR A 49 5.57 5.34 -2.70
N ALA A 50 6.83 5.10 -3.10
CA ALA A 50 7.99 5.75 -2.50
C ALA A 50 8.01 7.27 -2.72
N GLY A 51 7.63 7.72 -3.92
CA GLY A 51 7.49 9.15 -4.24
C GLY A 51 6.44 9.82 -3.36
N ALA A 52 5.27 9.22 -3.22
CA ALA A 52 4.23 9.69 -2.31
C ALA A 52 4.71 9.69 -0.85
N GLY A 53 5.32 8.60 -0.40
CA GLY A 53 5.89 8.48 0.95
C GLY A 53 6.92 9.56 1.24
N THR A 54 7.81 9.85 0.29
CA THR A 54 8.80 10.92 0.41
C THR A 54 8.13 12.30 0.51
N THR A 55 7.15 12.58 -0.34
CA THR A 55 6.39 13.83 -0.31
C THR A 55 5.71 14.04 1.05
N PHE A 56 5.02 13.03 1.56
CA PHE A 56 4.39 13.08 2.88
C PHE A 56 5.40 13.31 4.01
N ARG A 57 6.58 12.69 3.96
CA ARG A 57 7.64 12.91 4.94
C ARG A 57 8.22 14.31 4.89
N LEU A 58 8.41 14.87 3.69
CA LEU A 58 8.91 16.22 3.50
C LEU A 58 7.93 17.26 4.07
N LEU A 59 6.63 17.06 3.88
CA LEU A 59 5.58 17.91 4.47
C LEU A 59 5.60 17.87 6.01
N GLY A 60 6.06 16.77 6.58
CA GLY A 60 6.14 16.56 8.03
C GLY A 60 7.51 16.81 8.67
N LEU A 61 8.53 17.32 7.96
CA LEU A 61 9.90 17.44 8.47
C LEU A 61 10.05 18.22 9.77
N HIS A 62 9.26 19.29 9.96
CA HIS A 62 9.30 20.17 11.12
C HIS A 62 8.11 19.93 12.07
N ALA A 63 7.72 18.67 12.22
CA ALA A 63 6.62 18.31 13.12
C ALA A 63 7.12 18.18 14.57
N ASP A 64 6.36 18.75 15.51
CA ASP A 64 6.51 18.45 16.92
C ASP A 64 6.11 17.00 17.17
N ASN A 65 6.95 16.22 17.85
CA ASN A 65 6.75 14.78 18.06
C ASN A 65 5.75 14.48 19.20
N VAL A 66 4.72 15.31 19.39
CA VAL A 66 3.67 15.08 20.37
C VAL A 66 2.43 14.55 19.67
N LEU A 67 2.18 13.27 19.83
CA LEU A 67 1.02 12.60 19.25
C LEU A 67 -0.16 12.65 20.25
N GLY A 68 -1.21 13.35 19.90
CA GLY A 68 -2.46 13.33 20.63
C GLY A 68 -3.30 12.08 20.37
N ARG A 69 -4.22 11.74 21.29
CA ARG A 69 -5.11 10.58 21.08
C ARG A 69 -5.94 10.66 19.80
N ARG A 70 -6.41 11.87 19.45
CA ARG A 70 -7.15 12.12 18.21
C ARG A 70 -6.30 11.92 16.98
N ASP A 71 -5.04 12.41 17.02
CA ASP A 71 -4.10 12.24 15.92
C ASP A 71 -3.82 10.75 15.67
N ALA A 72 -3.70 9.95 16.74
CA ALA A 72 -3.49 8.51 16.63
C ALA A 72 -4.65 7.80 15.92
N TYR A 73 -5.91 8.06 16.32
CA TYR A 73 -7.08 7.48 15.64
C TYR A 73 -7.15 7.91 14.17
N PHE A 74 -6.87 9.18 13.89
CA PHE A 74 -6.87 9.69 12.53
C PHE A 74 -5.80 9.02 11.67
N VAL A 75 -4.57 8.90 12.19
CA VAL A 75 -3.47 8.19 11.50
C VAL A 75 -3.85 6.76 11.18
N VAL A 76 -4.38 6.01 12.13
CA VAL A 76 -4.79 4.61 11.91
C VAL A 76 -5.84 4.51 10.81
N THR A 77 -6.89 5.34 10.88
CA THR A 77 -7.97 5.31 9.87
C THR A 77 -7.44 5.65 8.48
N VAL A 78 -6.66 6.73 8.37
CA VAL A 78 -6.13 7.18 7.07
C VAL A 78 -5.08 6.21 6.53
N SER A 79 -4.28 5.56 7.38
CA SER A 79 -3.29 4.58 6.93
C SER A 79 -3.94 3.37 6.25
N TRP A 80 -5.06 2.84 6.76
CA TRP A 80 -5.80 1.76 6.12
C TRP A 80 -6.28 2.14 4.71
N ILE A 81 -6.79 3.37 4.57
CA ILE A 81 -7.24 3.89 3.28
C ILE A 81 -6.05 4.05 2.32
N LEU A 82 -4.95 4.66 2.78
CA LEU A 82 -3.77 4.87 1.96
C LEU A 82 -3.13 3.54 1.53
N PHE A 83 -2.93 2.61 2.43
CA PHE A 83 -2.41 1.27 2.10
C PHE A 83 -3.28 0.58 1.05
N SER A 84 -4.60 0.69 1.18
CA SER A 84 -5.48 0.10 0.18
C SER A 84 -5.39 0.80 -1.17
N ILE A 85 -5.27 2.14 -1.20
CA ILE A 85 -5.11 2.91 -2.44
C ILE A 85 -3.79 2.54 -3.14
N PHE A 86 -2.67 2.58 -2.44
CA PHE A 86 -1.37 2.26 -3.03
C PHE A 86 -1.23 0.76 -3.31
N GLY A 87 -1.84 -0.08 -2.48
CA GLY A 87 -1.92 -1.52 -2.70
C GLY A 87 -2.67 -1.95 -3.95
N THR A 88 -3.53 -1.07 -4.53
CA THR A 88 -4.19 -1.32 -5.83
C THR A 88 -3.23 -1.25 -7.00
N LEU A 89 -2.14 -0.48 -6.88
CA LEU A 89 -1.27 -0.13 -8.01
C LEU A 89 -0.74 -1.36 -8.78
N PRO A 90 -0.20 -2.40 -8.12
CA PRO A 90 0.27 -3.57 -8.85
C PRO A 90 -0.82 -4.25 -9.68
N PHE A 91 -2.05 -4.33 -9.15
CA PHE A 91 -3.19 -4.95 -9.84
C PHE A 91 -3.65 -4.14 -11.04
N MET A 92 -3.74 -2.81 -10.90
CA MET A 92 -4.20 -1.93 -11.97
C MET A 92 -3.15 -1.76 -13.06
N ILE A 93 -1.88 -1.52 -12.69
CA ILE A 93 -0.79 -1.32 -13.67
C ILE A 93 -0.54 -2.60 -14.48
N SER A 94 -0.73 -3.76 -13.86
CA SER A 94 -0.61 -5.06 -14.57
C SER A 94 -1.78 -5.35 -15.51
N GLY A 95 -2.91 -4.63 -15.37
CA GLY A 95 -4.12 -4.87 -16.17
C GLY A 95 -4.90 -6.14 -15.77
N TYR A 96 -4.61 -6.75 -14.63
CA TYR A 96 -5.38 -7.90 -14.14
C TYR A 96 -6.69 -7.50 -13.48
N ILE A 97 -6.77 -6.27 -12.97
CA ILE A 97 -8.00 -5.68 -12.43
C ILE A 97 -8.11 -4.28 -13.04
N ASP A 98 -9.06 -4.08 -13.95
CA ASP A 98 -9.24 -2.81 -14.67
C ASP A 98 -9.98 -1.76 -13.86
N SER A 99 -10.86 -2.19 -12.95
CA SER A 99 -11.67 -1.32 -12.11
C SER A 99 -10.89 -0.92 -10.84
N PHE A 100 -10.78 0.39 -10.59
CA PHE A 100 -10.20 0.88 -9.33
C PHE A 100 -10.98 0.37 -8.11
N THR A 101 -12.31 0.34 -8.19
CA THR A 101 -13.16 -0.12 -7.08
C THR A 101 -12.86 -1.57 -6.74
N ASP A 102 -12.69 -2.41 -7.74
CA ASP A 102 -12.41 -3.84 -7.57
C ASP A 102 -10.99 -4.06 -7.02
N ALA A 103 -10.01 -3.34 -7.56
CA ALA A 103 -8.64 -3.38 -7.07
C ALA A 103 -8.54 -2.87 -5.63
N PHE A 104 -9.27 -1.80 -5.29
CA PHE A 104 -9.36 -1.29 -3.93
C PHE A 104 -10.03 -2.29 -2.98
N PHE A 105 -11.10 -2.94 -3.42
CA PHE A 105 -11.75 -3.99 -2.65
C PHE A 105 -10.79 -5.14 -2.36
N GLU A 106 -10.06 -5.61 -3.36
CA GLU A 106 -9.08 -6.71 -3.20
C GLU A 106 -7.96 -6.32 -2.22
N ALA A 107 -7.38 -5.12 -2.37
CA ALA A 107 -6.34 -4.60 -1.49
C ALA A 107 -6.85 -4.39 -0.06
N MET A 108 -8.01 -3.75 0.13
CA MET A 108 -8.62 -3.51 1.43
C MET A 108 -8.97 -4.83 2.12
N SER A 109 -9.55 -5.78 1.39
CA SER A 109 -9.86 -7.12 1.90
C SER A 109 -8.61 -7.87 2.36
N GLY A 110 -7.49 -7.69 1.67
CA GLY A 110 -6.18 -8.21 2.08
C GLY A 110 -5.73 -7.58 3.39
N PHE A 111 -5.56 -6.27 3.43
CA PHE A 111 -5.06 -5.55 4.61
C PHE A 111 -5.95 -5.66 5.84
N THR A 112 -7.25 -5.78 5.67
CA THR A 112 -8.18 -6.01 6.81
C THR A 112 -8.33 -7.49 7.18
N THR A 113 -7.56 -8.37 6.54
CA THR A 113 -7.63 -9.85 6.76
C THR A 113 -9.01 -10.45 6.57
N THR A 114 -9.87 -9.79 5.79
CA THR A 114 -11.23 -10.28 5.50
C THR A 114 -11.20 -11.52 4.59
N GLY A 115 -10.26 -11.56 3.64
CA GLY A 115 -10.07 -12.70 2.74
C GLY A 115 -11.11 -12.83 1.63
N ALA A 116 -12.06 -11.87 1.52
CA ALA A 116 -12.99 -11.83 0.40
C ALA A 116 -12.23 -11.44 -0.89
N THR A 117 -12.60 -12.05 -2.00
CA THR A 117 -11.94 -11.81 -3.29
C THR A 117 -12.95 -11.70 -4.41
N ILE A 118 -12.63 -10.86 -5.40
CA ILE A 118 -13.31 -10.76 -6.68
C ILE A 118 -12.63 -11.58 -7.77
N ILE A 119 -11.47 -12.16 -7.46
CA ILE A 119 -10.67 -12.93 -8.42
C ILE A 119 -11.15 -14.38 -8.40
N ASP A 120 -11.78 -14.82 -9.48
CA ASP A 120 -12.30 -16.18 -9.59
C ASP A 120 -11.21 -17.26 -9.59
N PHE A 121 -10.06 -16.95 -10.22
CA PHE A 121 -8.94 -17.88 -10.37
C PHE A 121 -7.62 -17.23 -9.95
N PRO A 122 -7.36 -17.10 -8.64
CA PRO A 122 -6.13 -16.44 -8.13
C PRO A 122 -4.84 -17.10 -8.63
N GLU A 123 -4.87 -18.39 -8.87
CA GLU A 123 -3.72 -19.18 -9.37
C GLU A 123 -3.26 -18.75 -10.77
N ARG A 124 -4.09 -18.04 -11.53
CA ARG A 124 -3.75 -17.49 -12.86
C ARG A 124 -2.99 -16.17 -12.78
N LEU A 125 -2.93 -15.56 -11.61
CA LEU A 125 -2.14 -14.34 -11.40
C LEU A 125 -0.63 -14.65 -11.57
N PRO A 126 0.14 -13.68 -12.09
CA PRO A 126 1.61 -13.74 -12.01
C PRO A 126 2.07 -13.94 -10.56
N LYS A 127 3.20 -14.58 -10.40
CA LYS A 127 3.69 -14.98 -9.07
C LYS A 127 3.94 -13.82 -8.11
N GLY A 128 4.38 -12.69 -8.63
CA GLY A 128 4.55 -11.46 -7.83
C GLY A 128 3.21 -10.95 -7.28
N LEU A 129 2.18 -10.85 -8.14
CA LEU A 129 0.84 -10.42 -7.74
C LEU A 129 0.18 -11.41 -6.77
N LEU A 130 0.34 -12.71 -6.99
CA LEU A 130 -0.15 -13.73 -6.08
C LEU A 130 0.52 -13.62 -4.71
N PHE A 131 1.83 -13.37 -4.71
CA PHE A 131 2.59 -13.15 -3.48
C PHE A 131 2.16 -11.84 -2.79
N TRP A 132 1.96 -10.74 -3.53
CA TRP A 132 1.46 -9.48 -3.00
C TRP A 132 0.11 -9.66 -2.30
N ARG A 133 -0.82 -10.30 -2.97
CA ARG A 133 -2.13 -10.62 -2.40
C ARG A 133 -2.04 -11.40 -1.08
N SER A 134 -1.17 -12.40 -1.02
CA SER A 134 -0.94 -13.18 0.20
C SER A 134 -0.25 -12.36 1.29
N LEU A 135 0.70 -11.51 0.90
CA LEU A 135 1.47 -10.67 1.82
C LEU A 135 0.59 -9.62 2.50
N THR A 136 -0.35 -9.00 1.77
CA THR A 136 -1.30 -8.05 2.37
C THR A 136 -2.12 -8.67 3.47
N GLN A 137 -2.58 -9.92 3.31
CA GLN A 137 -3.33 -10.65 4.34
C GLN A 137 -2.46 -11.05 5.54
N TRP A 138 -1.17 -11.23 5.33
CA TRP A 138 -0.24 -11.62 6.40
C TRP A 138 0.22 -10.41 7.23
N ILE A 139 0.26 -9.23 6.65
CA ILE A 139 0.66 -7.96 7.29
C ILE A 139 -0.50 -7.35 8.06
N GLY A 140 -1.71 -7.42 7.53
CA GLY A 140 -2.93 -6.91 8.18
C GLY A 140 -3.31 -7.72 9.39
#